data_5f4837aada5ec72b75990fc662ab7090
#
_entry.id   5f4837aada5ec72b75990fc662ab7090
#
_cell.length_a   1.000
_cell.length_b   1.000
_cell.length_c   1.000
_cell.angle_alpha   90.00
_cell.angle_beta   90.00
_cell.angle_gamma   90.00
#
_symmetry.space_group_name_H-M   'P 1'
#
loop_
_entity.id
_entity.type
_entity.pdbx_description
1 polymer ?
#
loop_
_entity_poly.entity_id
_entity_poly.type
_entity_poly.pdbx_seq_one_letter_code
_entity_poly.pdbx_strand_id
1 'polypeptide(L)'
;MDTVIMLFTRDLRVHDNPALAAACERARRVVPLFVFDDALLARSPNRTRFLLDALDDLRAELRRRGGGLVLRRGDPAVETARLARETGADAVFLADDVSPYARRRLARLEELCGAEGAEVVGHPGLTVVPPGEVTPAGGDHYKVFTPYWRAWSATSWRAAVPPPKRVPLSDPPADKATLDDIAAAFAKDTSPKLAKGGERRGRARVRAWLDDHLADYDGVHDALAADGTSRLSPHLRFGCVSPLELAAGALRRPDGEPYARQLAWRDFHHQVTAAFPEIGTRDYRPRGGGWHDDADALEAWREGRTGLPIVDAGMRQLLREGRMHNRARMITASFLTRDLKVDWREGLAHFDRWLVDGDLADNAGNWQWVAGTGNNPRPDRVLNPLRQAARFDPRGEYVRRYVPELADVPDPHRPWRLPPDERGGIDYPPPVIEPPAGR
;
A
#
# COMPACT_ATOMS: atom_id res chain seq x y z
N MET A 1 20.43 -25.97 11.78
CA MET A 1 19.46 -26.48 10.80
C MET A 1 20.19 -26.89 9.53
N ASP A 2 19.76 -27.93 8.89
CA ASP A 2 20.35 -28.33 7.60
C ASP A 2 19.74 -27.52 6.46
N THR A 3 18.42 -27.53 6.34
CA THR A 3 17.70 -26.79 5.30
C THR A 3 16.61 -25.90 5.89
N VAL A 4 16.56 -24.63 5.45
CA VAL A 4 15.47 -23.68 5.78
C VAL A 4 14.86 -23.15 4.49
N ILE A 5 13.53 -23.15 4.41
CA ILE A 5 12.79 -22.42 3.37
C ILE A 5 12.60 -20.98 3.84
N MET A 6 13.06 -20.01 3.03
CA MET A 6 12.74 -18.60 3.20
C MET A 6 11.53 -18.25 2.33
N LEU A 7 10.34 -18.21 2.93
CA LEU A 7 9.10 -17.84 2.24
C LEU A 7 8.95 -16.34 2.15
N PHE A 8 9.28 -15.76 1.00
CA PHE A 8 9.03 -14.36 0.72
C PHE A 8 7.54 -14.08 0.56
N THR A 9 7.08 -12.98 1.11
CA THR A 9 5.68 -12.54 1.04
C THR A 9 5.56 -11.05 0.68
N ARG A 10 5.67 -10.16 1.65
CA ARG A 10 5.65 -8.70 1.49
C ARG A 10 6.97 -8.07 1.95
N ASP A 11 8.04 -8.77 1.77
CA ASP A 11 9.39 -8.43 2.21
C ASP A 11 10.40 -8.67 1.07
N LEU A 12 10.04 -8.25 -0.16
CA LEU A 12 10.77 -8.53 -1.39
C LEU A 12 12.07 -7.72 -1.50
N ARG A 13 13.00 -7.98 -0.56
CA ARG A 13 14.30 -7.33 -0.44
C ARG A 13 15.31 -8.23 0.26
N VAL A 14 16.59 -7.90 0.09
CA VAL A 14 17.69 -8.54 0.84
C VAL A 14 18.26 -7.66 1.95
N HIS A 15 18.13 -6.32 1.85
CA HIS A 15 18.58 -5.38 2.88
C HIS A 15 17.53 -5.28 3.98
N ASP A 16 17.99 -5.33 5.23
CA ASP A 16 17.13 -5.29 6.40
C ASP A 16 15.94 -6.29 6.31
N ASN A 17 16.26 -7.53 5.92
CA ASN A 17 15.31 -8.64 5.93
C ASN A 17 15.68 -9.63 7.05
N PRO A 18 15.05 -9.53 8.23
CA PRO A 18 15.37 -10.37 9.39
C PRO A 18 15.15 -11.87 9.14
N ALA A 19 14.09 -12.24 8.40
CA ALA A 19 13.81 -13.64 8.09
C ALA A 19 14.92 -14.24 7.21
N LEU A 20 15.33 -13.54 6.16
CA LEU A 20 16.42 -13.98 5.28
C LEU A 20 17.77 -14.03 6.02
N ALA A 21 18.06 -13.03 6.83
CA ALA A 21 19.30 -12.99 7.63
C ALA A 21 19.36 -14.19 8.58
N ALA A 22 18.29 -14.42 9.35
CA ALA A 22 18.19 -15.54 10.26
C ALA A 22 18.30 -16.91 9.56
N ALA A 23 17.69 -17.04 8.38
CA ALA A 23 17.83 -18.26 7.57
C ALA A 23 19.29 -18.49 7.18
N CYS A 24 19.97 -17.46 6.65
CA CYS A 24 21.37 -17.57 6.24
C CYS A 24 22.36 -17.81 7.40
N GLU A 25 22.03 -17.35 8.61
CA GLU A 25 22.85 -17.58 9.82
C GLU A 25 22.67 -18.99 10.39
N ARG A 26 21.43 -19.52 10.33
CA ARG A 26 21.07 -20.75 11.06
C ARG A 26 21.10 -22.03 10.22
N ALA A 27 21.08 -21.89 8.89
CA ALA A 27 20.98 -23.03 7.97
C ALA A 27 22.21 -23.22 7.10
N ARG A 28 22.55 -24.48 6.82
CA ARG A 28 23.57 -24.86 5.81
C ARG A 28 23.07 -24.61 4.39
N ARG A 29 21.75 -24.78 4.18
CA ARG A 29 21.06 -24.60 2.92
C ARG A 29 19.82 -23.73 3.11
N VAL A 30 19.68 -22.66 2.33
CA VAL A 30 18.50 -21.79 2.31
C VAL A 30 17.80 -21.91 0.98
N VAL A 31 16.51 -22.21 0.97
CA VAL A 31 15.66 -22.28 -0.22
C VAL A 31 14.72 -21.08 -0.26
N PRO A 32 15.09 -20.00 -0.96
CA PRO A 32 14.17 -18.86 -1.12
C PRO A 32 12.99 -19.25 -2.02
N LEU A 33 11.77 -19.04 -1.51
CA LEU A 33 10.52 -19.41 -2.14
C LEU A 33 9.60 -18.20 -2.27
N PHE A 34 8.94 -18.07 -3.41
CA PHE A 34 7.74 -17.27 -3.58
C PHE A 34 6.61 -18.11 -4.19
N VAL A 35 5.40 -18.01 -3.63
CA VAL A 35 4.23 -18.72 -4.14
C VAL A 35 3.21 -17.71 -4.66
N PHE A 36 2.84 -17.86 -5.93
CA PHE A 36 1.77 -17.09 -6.56
C PHE A 36 0.41 -17.65 -6.16
N ASP A 37 -0.38 -16.84 -5.47
CA ASP A 37 -1.77 -17.13 -5.13
C ASP A 37 -2.70 -16.43 -6.13
N ASP A 38 -3.40 -17.19 -6.95
CA ASP A 38 -4.29 -16.68 -8.00
C ASP A 38 -5.37 -15.75 -7.45
N ALA A 39 -5.89 -16.03 -6.26
CA ALA A 39 -6.91 -15.20 -5.62
C ALA A 39 -6.38 -13.80 -5.27
N LEU A 40 -5.10 -13.67 -4.92
CA LEU A 40 -4.47 -12.36 -4.69
C LEU A 40 -4.10 -11.66 -5.99
N LEU A 41 -3.59 -12.41 -6.98
CA LEU A 41 -3.17 -11.85 -8.28
C LEU A 41 -4.37 -11.26 -9.04
N ALA A 42 -5.51 -11.93 -9.02
CA ALA A 42 -6.73 -11.48 -9.69
C ALA A 42 -7.31 -10.16 -9.14
N ARG A 43 -6.96 -9.78 -7.91
CA ARG A 43 -7.49 -8.58 -7.27
C ARG A 43 -7.04 -7.28 -7.93
N SER A 44 -5.81 -7.23 -8.48
CA SER A 44 -5.29 -6.00 -9.08
C SER A 44 -4.18 -6.28 -10.10
N PRO A 45 -4.40 -6.07 -11.40
CA PRO A 45 -3.37 -6.15 -12.41
C PRO A 45 -2.17 -5.24 -12.13
N ASN A 46 -2.41 -4.03 -11.62
CA ASN A 46 -1.35 -3.09 -11.25
C ASN A 46 -0.41 -3.66 -10.18
N ARG A 47 -0.98 -4.24 -9.13
CA ARG A 47 -0.17 -4.89 -8.08
C ARG A 47 0.57 -6.10 -8.61
N THR A 48 -0.07 -6.91 -9.45
CA THR A 48 0.58 -8.06 -10.07
C THR A 48 1.75 -7.63 -10.94
N ARG A 49 1.61 -6.61 -11.77
CA ARG A 49 2.70 -6.09 -12.59
C ARG A 49 3.89 -5.61 -11.75
N PHE A 50 3.61 -4.82 -10.72
CA PHE A 50 4.66 -4.34 -9.80
C PHE A 50 5.35 -5.49 -9.06
N LEU A 51 4.58 -6.49 -8.63
CA LEU A 51 5.09 -7.71 -7.99
C LEU A 51 6.08 -8.45 -8.90
N LEU A 52 5.73 -8.64 -10.18
CA LEU A 52 6.61 -9.33 -11.14
C LEU A 52 7.94 -8.61 -11.32
N ASP A 53 7.91 -7.27 -11.46
CA ASP A 53 9.13 -6.47 -11.51
C ASP A 53 9.97 -6.61 -10.21
N ALA A 54 9.31 -6.68 -9.04
CA ALA A 54 9.97 -6.84 -7.76
C ALA A 54 10.60 -8.24 -7.58
N LEU A 55 9.93 -9.28 -8.06
CA LEU A 55 10.44 -10.65 -8.02
C LEU A 55 11.61 -10.86 -8.97
N ASP A 56 11.58 -10.24 -10.15
CA ASP A 56 12.71 -10.30 -11.08
C ASP A 56 13.96 -9.64 -10.47
N ASP A 57 13.82 -8.46 -9.86
CA ASP A 57 14.91 -7.77 -9.17
C ASP A 57 15.43 -8.58 -7.96
N LEU A 58 14.53 -9.15 -7.14
CA LEU A 58 14.89 -10.03 -6.00
C LEU A 58 15.63 -11.29 -6.48
N ARG A 59 15.14 -11.96 -7.54
CA ARG A 59 15.78 -13.14 -8.13
C ARG A 59 17.20 -12.83 -8.59
N ALA A 60 17.40 -11.70 -9.26
CA ALA A 60 18.71 -11.24 -9.69
C ALA A 60 19.65 -10.98 -8.49
N GLU A 61 19.13 -10.37 -7.42
CA GLU A 61 19.91 -10.07 -6.22
C GLU A 61 20.30 -11.33 -5.43
N LEU A 62 19.38 -12.29 -5.29
CA LEU A 62 19.67 -13.58 -4.66
C LEU A 62 20.70 -14.38 -5.45
N ARG A 63 20.63 -14.39 -6.79
CA ARG A 63 21.62 -15.05 -7.67
C ARG A 63 23.02 -14.47 -7.50
N ARG A 64 23.13 -13.15 -7.40
CA ARG A 64 24.45 -12.50 -7.14
C ARG A 64 25.09 -12.93 -5.81
N ARG A 65 24.27 -13.43 -4.87
CA ARG A 65 24.70 -13.96 -3.57
C ARG A 65 24.84 -15.47 -3.53
N GLY A 66 24.82 -16.13 -4.67
CA GLY A 66 24.95 -17.58 -4.77
C GLY A 66 23.67 -18.38 -4.46
N GLY A 67 22.54 -17.68 -4.32
CA GLY A 67 21.23 -18.30 -4.13
C GLY A 67 20.38 -18.33 -5.42
N GLY A 68 19.09 -18.49 -5.25
CA GLY A 68 18.09 -18.42 -6.30
C GLY A 68 16.75 -18.01 -5.69
N LEU A 69 15.70 -17.98 -6.51
CA LEU A 69 14.33 -17.81 -6.05
C LEU A 69 13.47 -18.88 -6.73
N VAL A 70 12.96 -19.80 -5.95
CA VAL A 70 12.03 -20.84 -6.42
C VAL A 70 10.65 -20.23 -6.56
N LEU A 71 10.01 -20.42 -7.70
CA LEU A 71 8.66 -19.92 -7.98
C LEU A 71 7.67 -21.08 -8.05
N ARG A 72 6.60 -20.98 -7.27
CA ARG A 72 5.47 -21.92 -7.24
C ARG A 72 4.17 -21.15 -7.50
N ARG A 73 3.11 -21.86 -7.86
CA ARG A 73 1.77 -21.30 -8.04
C ARG A 73 0.74 -22.22 -7.40
N GLY A 74 -0.17 -21.64 -6.61
CA GLY A 74 -1.21 -22.35 -5.88
C GLY A 74 -1.45 -21.75 -4.50
N ASP A 75 -1.99 -22.57 -3.59
CA ASP A 75 -2.13 -22.19 -2.18
C ASP A 75 -0.75 -22.13 -1.52
N PRO A 76 -0.38 -20.98 -0.91
CA PRO A 76 0.97 -20.79 -0.35
C PRO A 76 1.34 -21.82 0.73
N ALA A 77 0.39 -22.23 1.57
CA ALA A 77 0.67 -23.21 2.63
C ALA A 77 0.90 -24.61 2.04
N VAL A 78 0.07 -25.00 1.07
CA VAL A 78 0.20 -26.32 0.40
C VAL A 78 1.50 -26.41 -0.38
N GLU A 79 1.84 -25.41 -1.18
CA GLU A 79 3.06 -25.42 -1.99
C GLU A 79 4.34 -25.32 -1.14
N THR A 80 4.28 -24.59 0.00
CA THR A 80 5.40 -24.53 0.94
C THR A 80 5.60 -25.87 1.64
N ALA A 81 4.56 -26.51 2.13
CA ALA A 81 4.65 -27.84 2.77
C ALA A 81 5.14 -28.90 1.78
N ARG A 82 4.65 -28.86 0.53
CA ARG A 82 5.18 -29.74 -0.53
C ARG A 82 6.68 -29.54 -0.75
N LEU A 83 7.14 -28.28 -0.79
CA LEU A 83 8.56 -27.98 -0.92
C LEU A 83 9.35 -28.41 0.33
N ALA A 84 8.79 -28.28 1.52
CA ALA A 84 9.41 -28.74 2.77
C ALA A 84 9.68 -30.26 2.71
N ARG A 85 8.70 -31.04 2.29
CA ARG A 85 8.87 -32.48 2.05
C ARG A 85 9.89 -32.78 0.95
N GLU A 86 9.85 -32.09 -0.19
CA GLU A 86 10.78 -32.26 -1.32
C GLU A 86 12.25 -32.01 -0.92
N THR A 87 12.47 -31.08 0.02
CA THR A 87 13.82 -30.62 0.41
C THR A 87 14.30 -31.13 1.77
N GLY A 88 13.43 -31.78 2.53
CA GLY A 88 13.69 -32.16 3.93
C GLY A 88 13.95 -30.94 4.80
N ALA A 89 13.18 -29.86 4.64
CA ALA A 89 13.43 -28.63 5.37
C ALA A 89 13.08 -28.77 6.85
N ASP A 90 13.98 -28.28 7.71
CA ASP A 90 13.79 -28.24 9.18
C ASP A 90 12.85 -27.09 9.60
N ALA A 91 12.81 -26.01 8.80
CA ALA A 91 11.99 -24.85 9.13
C ALA A 91 11.58 -24.03 7.90
N VAL A 92 10.52 -23.24 8.07
CA VAL A 92 10.06 -22.21 7.16
C VAL A 92 10.12 -20.85 7.87
N PHE A 93 10.93 -19.93 7.38
CA PHE A 93 11.02 -18.57 7.89
C PHE A 93 10.28 -17.60 6.98
N LEU A 94 9.54 -16.66 7.55
CA LEU A 94 8.78 -15.66 6.81
C LEU A 94 8.65 -14.35 7.60
N ALA A 95 8.22 -13.28 6.94
CA ALA A 95 7.89 -12.03 7.60
C ALA A 95 6.50 -12.08 8.25
N ASP A 96 6.37 -11.57 9.48
CA ASP A 96 5.11 -11.40 10.19
C ASP A 96 4.19 -10.40 9.49
N ASP A 97 2.91 -10.73 9.38
CA ASP A 97 1.86 -9.84 8.83
C ASP A 97 0.57 -10.01 9.63
N VAL A 98 -0.13 -8.91 9.84
CA VAL A 98 -1.35 -8.85 10.67
C VAL A 98 -2.64 -8.97 9.88
N SER A 99 -2.59 -8.97 8.55
CA SER A 99 -3.78 -9.05 7.72
C SER A 99 -4.54 -10.37 7.95
N PRO A 100 -5.89 -10.39 7.85
CA PRO A 100 -6.66 -11.62 8.00
C PRO A 100 -6.22 -12.74 7.06
N TYR A 101 -5.83 -12.39 5.84
CA TYR A 101 -5.27 -13.34 4.89
C TYR A 101 -3.96 -13.96 5.41
N ALA A 102 -3.04 -13.12 5.89
CA ALA A 102 -1.74 -13.58 6.38
C ALA A 102 -1.86 -14.46 7.63
N ARG A 103 -2.79 -14.12 8.54
CA ARG A 103 -3.08 -14.95 9.72
C ARG A 103 -3.61 -16.33 9.36
N ARG A 104 -4.57 -16.40 8.42
CA ARG A 104 -5.07 -17.70 7.94
C ARG A 104 -3.99 -18.51 7.24
N ARG A 105 -3.16 -17.84 6.41
CA ARG A 105 -2.00 -18.48 5.77
C ARG A 105 -1.01 -19.01 6.80
N LEU A 106 -0.68 -18.24 7.84
CA LEU A 106 0.25 -18.66 8.90
C LEU A 106 -0.27 -19.92 9.61
N ALA A 107 -1.51 -19.92 10.07
CA ALA A 107 -2.11 -21.08 10.75
C ALA A 107 -2.07 -22.35 9.86
N ARG A 108 -2.34 -22.20 8.57
CA ARG A 108 -2.24 -23.34 7.63
C ARG A 108 -0.80 -23.77 7.35
N LEU A 109 0.16 -22.83 7.34
CA LEU A 109 1.58 -23.16 7.23
C LEU A 109 2.04 -23.96 8.46
N GLU A 110 1.68 -23.52 9.66
CA GLU A 110 1.99 -24.23 10.91
C GLU A 110 1.44 -25.64 10.91
N GLU A 111 0.19 -25.84 10.49
CA GLU A 111 -0.44 -27.15 10.37
C GLU A 111 0.28 -28.04 9.32
N LEU A 112 0.39 -27.58 8.08
CA LEU A 112 0.85 -28.40 6.97
C LEU A 112 2.37 -28.62 6.97
N CYS A 113 3.17 -27.60 7.30
CA CYS A 113 4.61 -27.76 7.40
C CYS A 113 5.00 -28.54 8.66
N GLY A 114 4.27 -28.35 9.76
CA GLY A 114 4.43 -29.14 10.99
C GLY A 114 4.22 -30.65 10.74
N ALA A 115 3.25 -31.02 9.91
CA ALA A 115 3.02 -32.41 9.50
C ALA A 115 4.21 -33.00 8.70
N GLU A 116 4.98 -32.15 8.02
CA GLU A 116 6.22 -32.53 7.32
C GLU A 116 7.47 -32.40 8.19
N GLY A 117 7.34 -32.06 9.48
CA GLY A 117 8.43 -31.91 10.45
C GLY A 117 9.16 -30.55 10.37
N ALA A 118 8.63 -29.59 9.65
CA ALA A 118 9.22 -28.26 9.51
C ALA A 118 8.57 -27.24 10.44
N GLU A 119 9.37 -26.57 11.30
CA GLU A 119 8.92 -25.48 12.16
C GLU A 119 8.62 -24.22 11.34
N VAL A 120 7.55 -23.47 11.66
CA VAL A 120 7.25 -22.19 11.04
C VAL A 120 7.61 -21.04 11.98
N VAL A 121 8.50 -20.13 11.53
CA VAL A 121 9.04 -19.05 12.35
C VAL A 121 8.79 -17.70 11.70
N GLY A 122 7.98 -16.86 12.37
CA GLY A 122 7.75 -15.48 11.99
C GLY A 122 8.91 -14.56 12.38
N HIS A 123 9.17 -13.53 11.57
CA HIS A 123 10.18 -12.52 11.83
C HIS A 123 9.63 -11.11 11.60
N PRO A 124 10.02 -10.09 12.40
CA PRO A 124 9.62 -8.71 12.14
C PRO A 124 10.22 -8.19 10.84
N GLY A 125 9.64 -7.14 10.26
CA GLY A 125 10.24 -6.50 9.07
C GLY A 125 9.27 -5.74 8.18
N LEU A 126 7.95 -5.82 8.42
CA LEU A 126 6.95 -5.09 7.67
C LEU A 126 6.61 -3.71 8.26
N THR A 127 6.89 -3.50 9.53
CA THR A 127 6.67 -2.25 10.26
C THR A 127 7.97 -1.77 10.90
N VAL A 128 8.01 -0.51 11.32
CA VAL A 128 9.12 0.01 12.14
C VAL A 128 9.01 -0.54 13.55
N VAL A 129 7.82 -0.39 14.15
CA VAL A 129 7.47 -0.97 15.45
C VAL A 129 6.41 -2.05 15.20
N PRO A 130 6.72 -3.32 15.48
CA PRO A 130 5.78 -4.42 15.36
C PRO A 130 4.51 -4.20 16.17
N PRO A 131 3.31 -4.56 15.62
CA PRO A 131 2.08 -4.53 16.39
C PRO A 131 2.17 -5.34 17.67
N GLY A 132 1.80 -4.72 18.80
CA GLY A 132 1.88 -5.31 20.13
C GLY A 132 3.10 -4.87 20.94
N GLU A 133 4.17 -4.37 20.33
CA GLU A 133 5.34 -3.85 21.09
C GLU A 133 5.01 -2.57 21.86
N VAL A 134 4.11 -1.74 21.33
CA VAL A 134 3.59 -0.57 22.05
C VAL A 134 2.09 -0.68 22.23
N THR A 135 1.64 -0.66 23.50
CA THR A 135 0.22 -0.75 23.86
C THR A 135 -0.13 0.34 24.87
N PRO A 136 -1.37 0.87 24.86
CA PRO A 136 -1.81 1.80 25.90
C PRO A 136 -2.07 1.08 27.22
N ALA A 137 -1.95 1.79 28.34
CA ALA A 137 -2.13 1.21 29.68
C ALA A 137 -3.52 0.59 29.92
N GLY A 138 -4.55 0.97 29.16
CA GLY A 138 -5.95 0.52 29.34
C GLY A 138 -6.55 -0.15 28.10
N GLY A 139 -5.76 -0.84 27.30
CA GLY A 139 -6.29 -1.51 26.08
C GLY A 139 -5.23 -2.29 25.31
N ASP A 140 -5.67 -3.00 24.30
CA ASP A 140 -4.86 -3.86 23.45
C ASP A 140 -4.22 -3.11 22.27
N HIS A 141 -4.73 -1.92 21.92
CA HIS A 141 -4.19 -1.09 20.84
C HIS A 141 -4.53 0.39 21.03
N TYR A 142 -3.75 1.24 20.38
CA TYR A 142 -4.02 2.68 20.33
C TYR A 142 -5.17 3.00 19.36
N LYS A 143 -6.19 3.68 19.86
CA LYS A 143 -7.38 4.12 19.07
C LYS A 143 -7.21 5.50 18.45
N VAL A 144 -6.18 6.27 18.86
CA VAL A 144 -5.89 7.64 18.41
C VAL A 144 -4.42 7.74 18.06
N PHE A 145 -4.12 8.36 16.93
CA PHE A 145 -2.74 8.44 16.41
C PHE A 145 -1.76 9.22 17.29
N THR A 146 -2.16 10.37 17.84
CA THR A 146 -1.22 11.23 18.59
C THR A 146 -0.56 10.53 19.79
N PRO A 147 -1.29 9.84 20.69
CA PRO A 147 -0.64 9.05 21.73
C PRO A 147 0.17 7.86 21.18
N TYR A 148 -0.27 7.23 20.10
CA TYR A 148 0.54 6.19 19.41
C TYR A 148 1.88 6.74 18.92
N TRP A 149 1.87 7.88 18.22
CA TRP A 149 3.09 8.53 17.76
C TRP A 149 4.09 8.79 18.89
N ARG A 150 3.62 9.27 20.05
CA ARG A 150 4.49 9.49 21.23
C ARG A 150 5.13 8.20 21.73
N ALA A 151 4.38 7.11 21.81
CA ALA A 151 4.89 5.81 22.20
C ALA A 151 5.85 5.24 21.14
N TRP A 152 5.45 5.31 19.87
CA TRP A 152 6.24 4.83 18.73
C TRP A 152 7.60 5.54 18.64
N SER A 153 7.65 6.86 18.82
CA SER A 153 8.89 7.64 18.73
C SER A 153 9.78 7.49 19.99
N ALA A 154 9.21 7.13 21.13
CA ALA A 154 9.95 6.88 22.37
C ALA A 154 10.48 5.43 22.49
N THR A 155 9.98 4.50 21.67
CA THR A 155 10.40 3.11 21.69
C THR A 155 11.76 2.93 21.03
N SER A 156 12.62 2.09 21.62
CA SER A 156 13.87 1.67 21.00
C SER A 156 13.57 0.71 19.85
N TRP A 157 13.97 1.07 18.65
CA TRP A 157 13.80 0.21 17.48
C TRP A 157 14.90 -0.82 17.39
N ARG A 158 14.60 -1.99 16.82
CA ARG A 158 15.64 -2.96 16.49
C ARG A 158 16.71 -2.34 15.58
N ALA A 159 17.91 -2.87 15.61
CA ALA A 159 18.91 -2.52 14.61
C ALA A 159 18.50 -3.06 13.20
N ALA A 160 18.84 -2.31 12.15
CA ALA A 160 18.73 -2.82 10.79
C ALA A 160 19.73 -3.96 10.58
N VAL A 161 19.27 -5.07 9.97
CA VAL A 161 20.15 -6.20 9.68
C VAL A 161 20.86 -5.99 8.34
N PRO A 162 22.18 -6.27 8.24
CA PRO A 162 22.89 -6.19 6.98
C PRO A 162 22.39 -7.26 6.00
N PRO A 163 22.46 -7.02 4.69
CA PRO A 163 22.15 -8.04 3.71
C PRO A 163 23.14 -9.21 3.83
N PRO A 164 22.70 -10.47 3.71
CA PRO A 164 23.61 -11.60 3.78
C PRO A 164 24.62 -11.55 2.64
N LYS A 165 25.90 -11.79 2.94
CA LYS A 165 26.96 -11.83 1.93
C LYS A 165 26.76 -12.97 0.95
N ARG A 166 26.21 -14.09 1.42
CA ARG A 166 25.93 -15.31 0.65
C ARG A 166 24.59 -15.88 1.09
N VAL A 167 23.82 -16.40 0.12
CA VAL A 167 22.64 -17.24 0.34
C VAL A 167 23.02 -18.67 -0.04
N PRO A 168 23.19 -19.58 0.91
CA PRO A 168 23.73 -20.91 0.64
C PRO A 168 22.65 -21.80 -0.01
N LEU A 169 22.70 -21.92 -1.34
CA LEU A 169 21.81 -22.77 -2.14
C LEU A 169 22.61 -23.41 -3.27
N SER A 170 23.02 -24.67 -3.09
CA SER A 170 23.86 -25.39 -4.06
C SER A 170 23.07 -26.06 -5.19
N ASP A 171 21.83 -26.44 -4.94
CA ASP A 171 20.97 -27.14 -5.91
C ASP A 171 19.52 -26.65 -5.72
N PRO A 172 19.09 -25.61 -6.49
CA PRO A 172 17.75 -25.07 -6.36
C PRO A 172 16.71 -26.05 -6.90
N PRO A 173 15.62 -26.31 -6.16
CA PRO A 173 14.46 -27.02 -6.70
C PRO A 173 13.92 -26.33 -7.95
N ALA A 174 13.34 -27.14 -8.87
CA ALA A 174 12.79 -26.62 -10.12
C ALA A 174 11.63 -25.66 -9.88
N ASP A 175 11.57 -24.58 -10.67
CA ASP A 175 10.42 -23.70 -10.76
C ASP A 175 9.20 -24.47 -11.30
N LYS A 176 8.01 -24.18 -10.76
CA LYS A 176 6.71 -24.65 -11.26
C LYS A 176 5.82 -23.50 -11.74
N ALA A 177 6.38 -22.31 -11.88
CA ALA A 177 5.74 -21.12 -12.44
C ALA A 177 6.80 -20.21 -13.06
N THR A 178 6.42 -19.44 -14.07
CA THR A 178 7.27 -18.39 -14.64
C THR A 178 6.65 -17.00 -14.46
N LEU A 179 7.50 -15.97 -14.48
CA LEU A 179 7.01 -14.57 -14.40
C LEU A 179 6.16 -14.23 -15.64
N ASP A 180 6.50 -14.77 -16.80
CA ASP A 180 5.80 -14.51 -18.07
C ASP A 180 4.40 -15.13 -18.08
N ASP A 181 4.24 -16.37 -17.59
CA ASP A 181 2.93 -17.01 -17.49
C ASP A 181 1.99 -16.22 -16.56
N ILE A 182 2.52 -15.74 -15.42
CA ILE A 182 1.77 -14.92 -14.48
C ILE A 182 1.42 -13.57 -15.11
N ALA A 183 2.36 -12.94 -15.83
CA ALA A 183 2.12 -11.66 -16.51
C ALA A 183 0.99 -11.83 -17.56
N ALA A 184 1.04 -12.86 -18.35
CA ALA A 184 0.04 -13.16 -19.38
C ALA A 184 -1.36 -13.42 -18.78
N ALA A 185 -1.44 -14.03 -17.59
CA ALA A 185 -2.69 -14.37 -16.95
C ALA A 185 -3.31 -13.21 -16.14
N PHE A 186 -2.51 -12.42 -15.44
CA PHE A 186 -2.99 -11.52 -14.38
C PHE A 186 -2.55 -10.06 -14.50
N ALA A 187 -1.62 -9.70 -15.39
CA ALA A 187 -1.11 -8.34 -15.52
C ALA A 187 -1.55 -7.65 -16.81
N LYS A 188 -2.74 -7.98 -17.32
CA LYS A 188 -3.42 -7.27 -18.41
C LYS A 188 -4.16 -6.04 -17.87
N ASP A 189 -4.41 -5.06 -18.73
CA ASP A 189 -5.18 -3.86 -18.42
C ASP A 189 -4.63 -3.06 -17.22
N THR A 190 -3.31 -2.95 -17.17
CA THR A 190 -2.62 -2.14 -16.16
C THR A 190 -2.69 -0.65 -16.48
N SER A 191 -2.58 0.18 -15.47
CA SER A 191 -2.47 1.63 -15.63
C SER A 191 -1.31 2.01 -16.54
N PRO A 192 -1.49 2.90 -17.54
CA PRO A 192 -0.48 3.17 -18.58
C PRO A 192 0.80 3.83 -18.06
N LYS A 193 0.75 4.49 -16.89
CA LYS A 193 1.91 5.13 -16.24
C LYS A 193 2.28 4.49 -14.90
N LEU A 194 2.10 3.18 -14.78
CA LEU A 194 2.40 2.43 -13.57
C LEU A 194 3.89 2.48 -13.23
N ALA A 195 4.20 2.70 -11.96
CA ALA A 195 5.57 2.63 -11.46
C ALA A 195 6.12 1.20 -11.51
N LYS A 196 7.43 1.06 -11.75
CA LYS A 196 8.13 -0.23 -11.75
C LYS A 196 8.58 -0.64 -10.36
N GLY A 197 8.44 -1.95 -10.04
CA GLY A 197 8.85 -2.55 -8.79
C GLY A 197 10.35 -2.81 -8.65
N GLY A 198 10.74 -3.34 -7.49
CA GLY A 198 12.08 -3.84 -7.18
C GLY A 198 12.81 -3.05 -6.09
N GLU A 199 13.66 -3.76 -5.33
CA GLU A 199 14.45 -3.20 -4.23
C GLU A 199 15.45 -2.17 -4.73
N ARG A 200 16.17 -2.46 -5.80
CA ARG A 200 17.17 -1.56 -6.37
C ARG A 200 16.58 -0.19 -6.73
N ARG A 201 15.41 -0.17 -7.38
CA ARG A 201 14.68 1.06 -7.71
C ARG A 201 14.18 1.77 -6.46
N GLY A 202 13.60 1.01 -5.52
CA GLY A 202 13.14 1.53 -4.24
C GLY A 202 14.27 2.21 -3.46
N ARG A 203 15.43 1.58 -3.32
CA ARG A 203 16.58 2.13 -2.62
C ARG A 203 17.18 3.36 -3.33
N ALA A 204 17.23 3.37 -4.66
CA ALA A 204 17.66 4.56 -5.40
C ALA A 204 16.72 5.74 -5.13
N ARG A 205 15.40 5.48 -5.12
CA ARG A 205 14.39 6.49 -4.79
C ARG A 205 14.45 6.94 -3.33
N VAL A 206 14.75 6.05 -2.38
CA VAL A 206 14.98 6.42 -0.97
C VAL A 206 16.13 7.42 -0.87
N ARG A 207 17.26 7.15 -1.53
CA ARG A 207 18.42 8.06 -1.52
C ARG A 207 18.03 9.43 -2.07
N ALA A 208 17.52 9.50 -3.29
CA ALA A 208 17.10 10.76 -3.90
C ALA A 208 16.06 11.50 -3.02
N TRP A 209 15.10 10.78 -2.43
CA TRP A 209 14.12 11.39 -1.54
C TRP A 209 14.74 12.01 -0.29
N LEU A 210 15.59 11.25 0.39
CA LEU A 210 16.20 11.68 1.65
C LEU A 210 17.22 12.80 1.44
N ASP A 211 17.92 12.81 0.31
CA ASP A 211 19.02 13.75 0.05
C ASP A 211 18.53 15.04 -0.61
N ASP A 212 17.53 14.97 -1.51
CA ASP A 212 17.18 16.09 -2.38
C ASP A 212 15.79 16.70 -2.07
N HIS A 213 14.87 15.98 -1.39
CA HIS A 213 13.46 16.38 -1.32
C HIS A 213 12.85 16.41 0.08
N LEU A 214 13.49 15.76 1.06
CA LEU A 214 12.91 15.60 2.40
C LEU A 214 12.72 16.94 3.12
N ALA A 215 13.64 17.87 2.96
CA ALA A 215 13.62 19.16 3.63
C ALA A 215 12.36 19.98 3.29
N ASP A 216 11.88 19.90 2.06
CA ASP A 216 10.71 20.64 1.60
C ASP A 216 9.38 19.94 1.92
N TYR A 217 9.43 18.70 2.41
CA TYR A 217 8.26 17.82 2.51
C TYR A 217 7.10 18.44 3.29
N ASP A 218 7.34 19.03 4.46
CA ASP A 218 6.28 19.58 5.32
C ASP A 218 5.52 20.73 4.64
N GLY A 219 6.22 21.53 3.83
CA GLY A 219 5.63 22.64 3.09
C GLY A 219 4.85 22.23 1.82
N VAL A 220 5.25 21.12 1.18
CA VAL A 220 4.74 20.80 -0.19
C VAL A 220 3.93 19.51 -0.28
N HIS A 221 3.93 18.67 0.76
CA HIS A 221 3.32 17.34 0.70
C HIS A 221 1.81 17.32 0.41
N ASP A 222 1.11 18.40 0.65
CA ASP A 222 -0.32 18.56 0.39
C ASP A 222 -0.61 19.25 -0.96
N ALA A 223 0.37 19.86 -1.61
CA ALA A 223 0.20 20.53 -2.91
C ALA A 223 0.01 19.49 -4.03
N LEU A 224 -1.20 19.43 -4.59
CA LEU A 224 -1.58 18.40 -5.56
C LEU A 224 -0.78 18.45 -6.85
N ALA A 225 -0.48 19.65 -7.34
CA ALA A 225 0.27 19.86 -8.58
C ALA A 225 1.76 19.57 -8.43
N ALA A 226 2.31 19.73 -7.23
CA ALA A 226 3.71 19.44 -6.94
C ALA A 226 3.96 17.93 -6.85
N ASP A 227 5.14 17.47 -7.22
CA ASP A 227 5.60 16.10 -6.96
C ASP A 227 6.31 16.01 -5.59
N GLY A 228 5.70 16.63 -4.58
CA GLY A 228 6.27 16.83 -3.24
C GLY A 228 6.16 15.62 -2.31
N THR A 229 6.05 14.40 -2.84
CA THR A 229 5.95 13.16 -2.05
C THR A 229 6.96 12.12 -2.48
N SER A 230 7.35 11.24 -1.56
CA SER A 230 8.38 10.21 -1.84
C SER A 230 7.98 9.20 -2.94
N ARG A 231 6.70 8.98 -3.18
CA ARG A 231 6.17 7.92 -4.04
C ARG A 231 6.71 6.52 -3.68
N LEU A 232 7.07 6.29 -2.41
CA LEU A 232 7.63 5.02 -1.92
C LEU A 232 6.58 4.03 -1.44
N SER A 233 5.31 4.42 -1.36
CA SER A 233 4.22 3.56 -0.85
C SER A 233 4.12 2.19 -1.55
N PRO A 234 4.28 2.05 -2.89
CA PRO A 234 4.32 0.72 -3.51
C PRO A 234 5.50 -0.12 -3.04
N HIS A 235 6.68 0.49 -2.94
CA HIS A 235 7.87 -0.23 -2.47
C HIS A 235 7.75 -0.67 -1.01
N LEU A 236 7.10 0.12 -0.15
CA LEU A 236 6.77 -0.26 1.23
C LEU A 236 5.70 -1.36 1.28
N ARG A 237 4.67 -1.29 0.40
CA ARG A 237 3.61 -2.30 0.31
C ARG A 237 4.15 -3.69 -0.03
N PHE A 238 5.10 -3.78 -0.95
CA PHE A 238 5.74 -5.04 -1.37
C PHE A 238 7.01 -5.36 -0.58
N GLY A 239 7.40 -4.49 0.37
CA GLY A 239 8.58 -4.69 1.18
C GLY A 239 9.89 -4.63 0.39
N CYS A 240 9.91 -3.99 -0.79
CA CYS A 240 11.13 -3.67 -1.54
C CYS A 240 12.01 -2.64 -0.83
N VAL A 241 11.45 -1.91 0.15
CA VAL A 241 12.14 -0.94 0.99
C VAL A 241 11.81 -1.24 2.45
N SER A 242 12.82 -1.22 3.30
CA SER A 242 12.64 -1.34 4.74
C SER A 242 12.00 -0.07 5.31
N PRO A 243 10.87 -0.17 6.00
CA PRO A 243 10.28 0.97 6.70
C PRO A 243 11.19 1.47 7.83
N LEU A 244 11.93 0.57 8.49
CA LEU A 244 12.87 0.90 9.55
C LEU A 244 14.06 1.73 9.03
N GLU A 245 14.73 1.27 7.95
CA GLU A 245 15.83 2.03 7.34
C GLU A 245 15.36 3.40 6.86
N LEU A 246 14.16 3.47 6.29
CA LEU A 246 13.58 4.72 5.79
C LEU A 246 13.25 5.70 6.92
N ALA A 247 12.61 5.22 8.01
CA ALA A 247 12.29 6.04 9.17
C ALA A 247 13.56 6.54 9.88
N ALA A 248 14.51 5.65 10.13
CA ALA A 248 15.79 6.01 10.71
C ALA A 248 16.59 6.97 9.82
N GLY A 249 16.53 6.78 8.50
CA GLY A 249 17.13 7.66 7.53
C GLY A 249 16.54 9.07 7.55
N ALA A 250 15.22 9.19 7.68
CA ALA A 250 14.52 10.46 7.80
C ALA A 250 14.88 11.18 9.11
N LEU A 251 14.75 10.50 10.25
CA LEU A 251 14.99 11.10 11.58
C LEU A 251 16.46 11.52 11.83
N ARG A 252 17.41 11.02 11.05
CA ARG A 252 18.78 11.54 11.07
C ARG A 252 18.94 12.92 10.41
N ARG A 253 17.90 13.46 9.80
CA ARG A 253 17.89 14.76 9.12
C ARG A 253 17.01 15.75 9.92
N PRO A 254 17.36 17.05 9.96
CA PRO A 254 16.65 18.03 10.79
C PRO A 254 15.13 18.07 10.53
N ASP A 255 14.72 18.00 9.27
CA ASP A 255 13.32 18.15 8.85
C ASP A 255 12.62 16.80 8.58
N GLY A 256 13.13 15.71 9.13
CA GLY A 256 12.66 14.37 8.84
C GLY A 256 11.43 13.89 9.66
N GLU A 257 11.11 14.55 10.78
CA GLU A 257 10.01 14.13 11.66
C GLU A 257 8.65 14.13 10.94
N PRO A 258 8.24 15.16 10.17
CA PRO A 258 6.96 15.14 9.46
C PRO A 258 6.81 13.93 8.53
N TYR A 259 7.89 13.50 7.89
CA TYR A 259 7.89 12.31 7.04
C TYR A 259 7.87 11.01 7.87
N ALA A 260 8.66 10.91 8.93
CA ALA A 260 8.66 9.75 9.82
C ALA A 260 7.27 9.52 10.44
N ARG A 261 6.52 10.60 10.73
CA ARG A 261 5.11 10.50 11.17
C ARG A 261 4.20 9.79 10.17
N GLN A 262 4.48 9.87 8.86
CA GLN A 262 3.69 9.12 7.86
C GLN A 262 3.98 7.61 7.93
N LEU A 263 5.22 7.22 8.25
CA LEU A 263 5.56 5.82 8.49
C LEU A 263 4.93 5.32 9.80
N ALA A 264 4.88 6.17 10.83
CA ALA A 264 4.14 5.85 12.05
C ALA A 264 2.62 5.74 11.82
N TRP A 265 2.02 6.52 10.91
CA TRP A 265 0.63 6.32 10.50
C TRP A 265 0.39 4.95 9.86
N ARG A 266 1.31 4.50 9.02
CA ARG A 266 1.26 3.15 8.46
C ARG A 266 1.28 2.09 9.57
N ASP A 267 2.21 2.18 10.49
CA ASP A 267 2.31 1.24 11.63
C ASP A 267 1.07 1.33 12.54
N PHE A 268 0.50 2.54 12.72
CA PHE A 268 -0.75 2.73 13.44
C PHE A 268 -1.90 1.95 12.81
N HIS A 269 -2.06 1.99 11.50
CA HIS A 269 -3.09 1.20 10.83
C HIS A 269 -2.83 -0.31 10.94
N HIS A 270 -1.58 -0.74 10.94
CA HIS A 270 -1.23 -2.15 11.14
C HIS A 270 -1.60 -2.63 12.55
N GLN A 271 -1.32 -1.85 13.61
CA GLN A 271 -1.71 -2.23 14.97
C GLN A 271 -3.24 -2.21 15.17
N VAL A 272 -3.97 -1.28 14.52
CA VAL A 272 -5.43 -1.31 14.51
C VAL A 272 -5.96 -2.57 13.81
N THR A 273 -5.39 -2.93 12.66
CA THR A 273 -5.76 -4.15 11.93
C THR A 273 -5.44 -5.42 12.73
N ALA A 274 -4.35 -5.40 13.50
CA ALA A 274 -4.01 -6.51 14.39
C ALA A 274 -5.09 -6.75 15.46
N ALA A 275 -5.64 -5.67 16.03
CA ALA A 275 -6.68 -5.72 17.06
C ALA A 275 -8.10 -5.88 16.47
N PHE A 276 -8.34 -5.36 15.27
CA PHE A 276 -9.62 -5.41 14.58
C PHE A 276 -9.46 -5.94 13.15
N PRO A 277 -9.34 -7.27 12.96
CA PRO A 277 -9.08 -7.88 11.66
C PRO A 277 -10.15 -7.60 10.60
N GLU A 278 -11.39 -7.36 11.00
CA GLU A 278 -12.51 -7.06 10.10
C GLU A 278 -12.53 -5.62 9.59
N ILE A 279 -11.44 -4.85 9.78
CA ILE A 279 -11.32 -3.44 9.37
C ILE A 279 -11.73 -3.18 7.91
N GLY A 280 -11.57 -4.15 7.01
CA GLY A 280 -11.95 -4.03 5.61
C GLY A 280 -13.43 -4.30 5.30
N THR A 281 -14.21 -4.82 6.26
CA THR A 281 -15.59 -5.27 6.03
C THR A 281 -16.59 -4.74 7.04
N ARG A 282 -16.15 -4.35 8.24
CA ARG A 282 -16.99 -3.85 9.33
C ARG A 282 -16.54 -2.46 9.75
N ASP A 283 -17.51 -1.66 10.16
CA ASP A 283 -17.22 -0.36 10.76
C ASP A 283 -16.51 -0.55 12.10
N TYR A 284 -15.37 0.08 12.27
CA TYR A 284 -14.64 0.10 13.53
C TYR A 284 -15.44 0.82 14.63
N ARG A 285 -16.12 1.90 14.24
CA ARG A 285 -17.12 2.62 15.04
C ARG A 285 -18.38 2.73 14.22
N PRO A 286 -19.42 1.92 14.51
CA PRO A 286 -20.68 2.01 13.80
C PRO A 286 -21.24 3.44 13.85
N ARG A 287 -21.67 3.94 12.70
CA ARG A 287 -22.32 5.23 12.57
C ARG A 287 -23.79 5.04 12.24
N GLY A 288 -24.67 5.83 12.86
CA GLY A 288 -26.09 5.88 12.49
C GLY A 288 -26.28 6.55 11.11
N GLY A 289 -27.35 6.17 10.41
CA GLY A 289 -27.67 6.62 9.05
C GLY A 289 -27.32 5.55 8.01
N GLY A 290 -28.19 5.35 7.03
CA GLY A 290 -27.96 4.40 5.93
C GLY A 290 -27.04 5.01 4.86
N TRP A 291 -26.47 4.11 4.05
CA TRP A 291 -25.81 4.47 2.78
C TRP A 291 -26.86 4.53 1.67
N HIS A 292 -26.63 5.36 0.66
CA HIS A 292 -27.46 5.42 -0.53
C HIS A 292 -26.99 4.40 -1.57
N ASP A 293 -27.92 3.77 -2.23
CA ASP A 293 -27.68 2.93 -3.39
C ASP A 293 -27.93 3.77 -4.66
N ASP A 294 -26.90 4.45 -5.13
CA ASP A 294 -26.90 5.28 -6.34
C ASP A 294 -25.82 4.76 -7.28
N ALA A 295 -26.19 3.83 -8.13
CA ALA A 295 -25.29 3.15 -9.05
C ALA A 295 -24.71 4.12 -10.09
N ASP A 296 -25.49 5.09 -10.57
CA ASP A 296 -25.07 6.04 -11.59
C ASP A 296 -24.03 7.03 -11.02
N ALA A 297 -24.29 7.55 -9.82
CA ALA A 297 -23.32 8.42 -9.13
C ALA A 297 -22.03 7.67 -8.77
N LEU A 298 -22.13 6.41 -8.34
CA LEU A 298 -20.98 5.56 -8.05
C LEU A 298 -20.13 5.31 -9.30
N GLU A 299 -20.75 5.02 -10.45
CA GLU A 299 -20.02 4.78 -11.69
C GLU A 299 -19.39 6.07 -12.22
N ALA A 300 -20.11 7.20 -12.18
CA ALA A 300 -19.54 8.51 -12.52
C ALA A 300 -18.31 8.84 -11.63
N TRP A 301 -18.36 8.48 -10.33
CA TRP A 301 -17.21 8.64 -9.44
C TRP A 301 -16.06 7.70 -9.85
N ARG A 302 -16.32 6.43 -10.14
CA ARG A 302 -15.31 5.45 -10.55
C ARG A 302 -14.56 5.88 -11.81
N GLU A 303 -15.29 6.43 -12.77
CA GLU A 303 -14.75 6.89 -14.06
C GLU A 303 -14.10 8.29 -14.01
N GLY A 304 -14.26 9.04 -12.91
CA GLY A 304 -13.83 10.43 -12.82
C GLY A 304 -14.63 11.33 -13.74
N ARG A 305 -15.95 11.22 -13.68
CA ARG A 305 -16.95 11.95 -14.48
C ARG A 305 -18.07 12.54 -13.62
N THR A 306 -17.76 12.89 -12.40
CA THR A 306 -18.71 13.47 -11.44
C THR A 306 -19.12 14.91 -11.77
N GLY A 307 -18.44 15.57 -12.70
CA GLY A 307 -18.59 17.00 -12.95
C GLY A 307 -17.99 17.91 -11.88
N LEU A 308 -17.32 17.32 -10.86
CA LEU A 308 -16.51 18.03 -9.88
C LEU A 308 -15.01 17.85 -10.22
N PRO A 309 -14.36 18.83 -10.88
CA PRO A 309 -13.05 18.63 -11.51
C PRO A 309 -11.95 18.13 -10.60
N ILE A 310 -11.91 18.55 -9.33
CA ILE A 310 -10.89 18.10 -8.38
C ILE A 310 -11.08 16.64 -7.97
N VAL A 311 -12.32 16.14 -7.93
CA VAL A 311 -12.67 14.74 -7.67
C VAL A 311 -12.28 13.91 -8.90
N ASP A 312 -12.70 14.37 -10.08
CA ASP A 312 -12.45 13.69 -11.35
C ASP A 312 -10.95 13.58 -11.66
N ALA A 313 -10.19 14.64 -11.40
CA ALA A 313 -8.73 14.63 -11.51
C ALA A 313 -8.08 13.56 -10.62
N GLY A 314 -8.57 13.40 -9.39
CA GLY A 314 -8.11 12.36 -8.47
C GLY A 314 -8.38 10.96 -9.01
N MET A 315 -9.61 10.68 -9.46
CA MET A 315 -9.99 9.37 -9.99
C MET A 315 -9.25 9.05 -11.29
N ARG A 316 -9.11 10.02 -12.20
CA ARG A 316 -8.36 9.83 -13.45
C ARG A 316 -6.85 9.66 -13.21
N GLN A 317 -6.27 10.31 -12.18
CA GLN A 317 -4.91 10.00 -11.74
C GLN A 317 -4.78 8.53 -11.33
N LEU A 318 -5.73 8.02 -10.53
CA LEU A 318 -5.75 6.62 -10.10
C LEU A 318 -5.73 5.66 -11.30
N LEU A 319 -6.63 5.86 -12.26
CA LEU A 319 -6.73 5.00 -13.44
C LEU A 319 -5.48 5.08 -14.32
N ARG A 320 -4.88 6.28 -14.46
CA ARG A 320 -3.72 6.51 -15.31
C ARG A 320 -2.41 6.00 -14.72
N GLU A 321 -2.21 6.14 -13.40
CA GLU A 321 -0.92 5.89 -12.74
C GLU A 321 -0.93 4.66 -11.81
N GLY A 322 -2.11 4.08 -11.52
CA GLY A 322 -2.25 3.09 -10.44
C GLY A 322 -1.92 3.68 -9.06
N ARG A 323 -1.91 5.01 -8.98
CA ARG A 323 -1.56 5.81 -7.81
C ARG A 323 -2.43 7.06 -7.75
N MET A 324 -2.74 7.50 -6.54
CA MET A 324 -3.39 8.80 -6.31
C MET A 324 -2.67 9.52 -5.18
N HIS A 325 -2.50 10.84 -5.30
CA HIS A 325 -1.95 11.68 -4.24
C HIS A 325 -2.81 11.58 -2.96
N ASN A 326 -2.19 11.51 -1.77
CA ASN A 326 -2.94 11.30 -0.52
C ASN A 326 -4.07 12.33 -0.31
N ARG A 327 -3.82 13.62 -0.58
CA ARG A 327 -4.85 14.67 -0.48
C ARG A 327 -6.01 14.41 -1.45
N ALA A 328 -5.73 13.96 -2.67
CA ALA A 328 -6.77 13.59 -3.62
C ALA A 328 -7.58 12.38 -3.13
N ARG A 329 -6.93 11.34 -2.54
CA ARG A 329 -7.65 10.19 -1.92
C ARG A 329 -8.64 10.66 -0.86
N MET A 330 -8.24 11.60 -0.01
CA MET A 330 -9.12 12.15 1.03
C MET A 330 -10.30 12.92 0.43
N ILE A 331 -10.08 13.71 -0.62
CA ILE A 331 -11.12 14.50 -1.29
C ILE A 331 -12.12 13.58 -1.98
N THR A 332 -11.64 12.62 -2.79
CA THR A 332 -12.49 11.69 -3.54
C THR A 332 -13.28 10.77 -2.62
N ALA A 333 -12.66 10.30 -1.52
CA ALA A 333 -13.32 9.47 -0.52
C ALA A 333 -14.38 10.26 0.28
N SER A 334 -14.09 11.52 0.63
CA SER A 334 -15.07 12.38 1.29
C SER A 334 -16.26 12.66 0.38
N PHE A 335 -16.02 12.94 -0.90
CA PHE A 335 -17.10 13.16 -1.85
C PHE A 335 -17.99 11.92 -1.96
N LEU A 336 -17.43 10.73 -2.13
CA LEU A 336 -18.21 9.49 -2.20
C LEU A 336 -19.05 9.28 -0.93
N THR A 337 -18.44 9.38 0.24
CA THR A 337 -19.07 8.95 1.50
C THR A 337 -19.91 10.04 2.18
N ARG A 338 -19.65 11.33 1.88
CA ARG A 338 -20.30 12.47 2.57
C ARG A 338 -21.28 13.20 1.69
N ASP A 339 -20.91 13.42 0.44
CA ASP A 339 -21.73 14.17 -0.52
C ASP A 339 -22.69 13.21 -1.24
N LEU A 340 -22.20 12.10 -1.81
CA LEU A 340 -23.02 11.07 -2.46
C LEU A 340 -23.65 10.09 -1.45
N LYS A 341 -23.12 9.97 -0.24
CA LYS A 341 -23.54 9.03 0.82
C LYS A 341 -23.50 7.56 0.39
N VAL A 342 -22.60 7.22 -0.51
CA VAL A 342 -22.34 5.83 -0.93
C VAL A 342 -21.44 5.13 0.09
N ASP A 343 -21.66 3.83 0.29
CA ASP A 343 -20.90 3.02 1.25
C ASP A 343 -19.39 3.09 0.95
N TRP A 344 -18.61 3.35 1.99
CA TRP A 344 -17.15 3.41 1.88
C TRP A 344 -16.52 2.11 1.37
N ARG A 345 -17.21 0.97 1.52
CA ARG A 345 -16.73 -0.34 1.03
C ARG A 345 -16.66 -0.40 -0.49
N GLU A 346 -17.56 0.29 -1.19
CA GLU A 346 -17.52 0.43 -2.65
C GLU A 346 -16.26 1.19 -3.10
N GLY A 347 -15.96 2.28 -2.41
CA GLY A 347 -14.75 3.04 -2.66
C GLY A 347 -13.47 2.27 -2.31
N LEU A 348 -13.48 1.55 -1.17
CA LEU A 348 -12.38 0.67 -0.78
C LEU A 348 -12.11 -0.40 -1.85
N ALA A 349 -13.15 -1.05 -2.37
CA ALA A 349 -13.04 -2.08 -3.39
C ALA A 349 -12.46 -1.51 -4.70
N HIS A 350 -12.91 -0.32 -5.12
CA HIS A 350 -12.38 0.35 -6.29
C HIS A 350 -10.90 0.74 -6.12
N PHE A 351 -10.53 1.28 -4.96
CA PHE A 351 -9.12 1.58 -4.66
C PHE A 351 -8.28 0.29 -4.56
N ASP A 352 -8.82 -0.78 -3.99
CA ASP A 352 -8.12 -2.08 -3.95
C ASP A 352 -7.88 -2.64 -5.35
N ARG A 353 -8.77 -2.40 -6.30
CA ARG A 353 -8.59 -2.81 -7.70
C ARG A 353 -7.46 -2.06 -8.40
N TRP A 354 -7.36 -0.73 -8.22
CA TRP A 354 -6.49 0.12 -9.02
C TRP A 354 -5.18 0.52 -8.35
N LEU A 355 -5.16 0.72 -7.01
CA LEU A 355 -3.96 1.16 -6.31
C LEU A 355 -2.86 0.09 -6.32
N VAL A 356 -1.70 0.46 -6.85
CA VAL A 356 -0.49 -0.37 -6.78
C VAL A 356 0.03 -0.52 -5.34
N ASP A 357 -0.20 0.49 -4.50
CA ASP A 357 0.16 0.50 -3.08
C ASP A 357 -0.97 0.03 -2.16
N GLY A 358 -2.04 -0.55 -2.72
CA GLY A 358 -3.20 -1.02 -1.97
C GLY A 358 -2.82 -2.01 -0.85
N ASP A 359 -2.76 -1.50 0.37
CA ASP A 359 -2.55 -2.24 1.63
C ASP A 359 -3.87 -2.25 2.41
N LEU A 360 -4.29 -3.41 2.91
CA LEU A 360 -5.57 -3.51 3.60
C LEU A 360 -5.64 -2.59 4.82
N ALA A 361 -4.59 -2.57 5.66
CA ALA A 361 -4.56 -1.79 6.88
C ALA A 361 -4.66 -0.28 6.57
N ASP A 362 -3.80 0.20 5.68
CA ASP A 362 -3.77 1.62 5.33
C ASP A 362 -5.01 2.03 4.53
N ASN A 363 -5.44 1.22 3.56
CA ASN A 363 -6.56 1.56 2.70
C ASN A 363 -7.88 1.59 3.50
N ALA A 364 -8.20 0.51 4.23
CA ALA A 364 -9.41 0.44 5.03
C ALA A 364 -9.41 1.45 6.20
N GLY A 365 -8.26 1.61 6.89
CA GLY A 365 -8.12 2.59 7.97
C GLY A 365 -8.40 4.03 7.49
N ASN A 366 -7.85 4.42 6.34
CA ASN A 366 -8.09 5.76 5.77
C ASN A 366 -9.52 5.93 5.23
N TRP A 367 -10.10 4.91 4.58
CA TRP A 367 -11.49 4.97 4.12
C TRP A 367 -12.44 5.18 5.30
N GLN A 368 -12.30 4.39 6.36
CA GLN A 368 -13.11 4.53 7.56
C GLN A 368 -12.85 5.86 8.30
N TRP A 369 -11.59 6.35 8.26
CA TRP A 369 -11.26 7.67 8.83
C TRP A 369 -12.06 8.78 8.13
N VAL A 370 -12.12 8.79 6.80
CA VAL A 370 -12.89 9.77 6.02
C VAL A 370 -14.40 9.54 6.17
N ALA A 371 -14.86 8.30 6.12
CA ALA A 371 -16.26 7.92 6.32
C ALA A 371 -16.79 8.23 7.74
N GLY A 372 -15.90 8.43 8.73
CA GLY A 372 -16.25 8.67 10.12
C GLY A 372 -16.67 7.42 10.90
N THR A 373 -16.38 6.25 10.32
CA THR A 373 -16.60 4.94 10.95
C THR A 373 -15.32 4.36 11.57
N GLY A 374 -14.19 5.09 11.49
CA GLY A 374 -12.88 4.64 11.95
C GLY A 374 -12.31 5.44 13.12
N ASN A 375 -10.99 5.56 13.15
CA ASN A 375 -10.19 6.17 14.21
C ASN A 375 -10.17 7.72 14.18
N ASN A 376 -11.04 8.35 13.38
CA ASN A 376 -11.11 9.80 13.27
C ASN A 376 -11.61 10.44 14.59
N PRO A 377 -10.86 11.37 15.21
CA PRO A 377 -11.34 12.11 16.37
C PRO A 377 -12.44 13.13 16.05
N ARG A 378 -12.65 13.45 14.76
CA ARG A 378 -13.69 14.34 14.26
C ARG A 378 -14.51 13.64 13.17
N PRO A 379 -15.35 12.66 13.53
CA PRO A 379 -16.03 11.78 12.58
C PRO A 379 -16.98 12.52 11.62
N ASP A 380 -17.47 13.71 11.98
CA ASP A 380 -18.42 14.49 11.17
C ASP A 380 -17.76 15.48 10.21
N ARG A 381 -16.42 15.49 10.14
CA ARG A 381 -15.69 16.37 9.23
C ARG A 381 -15.99 16.00 7.77
N VAL A 382 -16.43 17.01 6.99
CA VAL A 382 -16.61 16.93 5.53
C VAL A 382 -15.52 17.74 4.85
N LEU A 383 -14.94 17.20 3.79
CA LEU A 383 -13.94 17.88 2.96
C LEU A 383 -14.62 18.44 1.72
N ASN A 384 -15.12 19.67 1.80
CA ASN A 384 -15.76 20.35 0.66
C ASN A 384 -14.80 20.41 -0.54
N PRO A 385 -15.12 19.80 -1.69
CA PRO A 385 -14.22 19.70 -2.84
C PRO A 385 -13.71 21.06 -3.34
N LEU A 386 -14.56 22.08 -3.40
CA LEU A 386 -14.17 23.40 -3.90
C LEU A 386 -13.22 24.14 -2.94
N ARG A 387 -13.43 24.02 -1.63
CA ARG A 387 -12.47 24.57 -0.64
C ARG A 387 -11.14 23.83 -0.68
N GLN A 388 -11.17 22.51 -0.89
CA GLN A 388 -9.95 21.72 -1.04
C GLN A 388 -9.20 22.09 -2.33
N ALA A 389 -9.91 22.28 -3.45
CA ALA A 389 -9.33 22.74 -4.70
C ALA A 389 -8.65 24.11 -4.55
N ALA A 390 -9.36 25.10 -3.99
CA ALA A 390 -8.81 26.44 -3.76
C ALA A 390 -7.55 26.42 -2.88
N ARG A 391 -7.46 25.48 -1.93
CA ARG A 391 -6.32 25.38 -1.02
C ARG A 391 -5.13 24.60 -1.59
N PHE A 392 -5.37 23.48 -2.26
CA PHE A 392 -4.33 22.51 -2.60
C PHE A 392 -4.01 22.42 -4.10
N ASP A 393 -4.80 23.08 -4.93
CA ASP A 393 -4.59 23.27 -6.37
C ASP A 393 -5.05 24.66 -6.83
N PRO A 394 -4.59 25.77 -6.18
CA PRO A 394 -5.16 27.10 -6.38
C PRO A 394 -5.09 27.60 -7.83
N ARG A 395 -4.14 27.11 -8.62
CA ARG A 395 -3.99 27.47 -10.04
C ARG A 395 -4.64 26.47 -11.01
N GLY A 396 -5.25 25.39 -10.49
CA GLY A 396 -5.88 24.36 -11.31
C GLY A 396 -4.91 23.50 -12.12
N GLU A 397 -3.62 23.47 -11.77
CA GLU A 397 -2.60 22.72 -12.52
C GLU A 397 -2.81 21.20 -12.41
N TYR A 398 -3.25 20.73 -11.25
CA TYR A 398 -3.56 19.32 -11.03
C TYR A 398 -4.81 18.93 -11.84
N VAL A 399 -5.86 19.74 -11.80
CA VAL A 399 -7.06 19.52 -12.62
C VAL A 399 -6.69 19.48 -14.11
N ARG A 400 -6.01 20.48 -14.64
CA ARG A 400 -5.61 20.53 -16.06
C ARG A 400 -4.77 19.32 -16.49
N ARG A 401 -3.96 18.79 -15.58
CA ARG A 401 -3.11 17.61 -15.86
C ARG A 401 -3.90 16.32 -16.06
N TYR A 402 -5.00 16.14 -15.34
CA TYR A 402 -5.77 14.89 -15.32
C TYR A 402 -7.16 15.02 -15.97
N VAL A 403 -7.61 16.25 -16.21
CA VAL A 403 -8.87 16.59 -16.91
C VAL A 403 -8.52 17.50 -18.09
N PRO A 404 -7.95 16.95 -19.17
CA PRO A 404 -7.44 17.74 -20.29
C PRO A 404 -8.52 18.57 -21.00
N GLU A 405 -9.80 18.18 -20.92
CA GLU A 405 -10.94 18.92 -21.43
C GLU A 405 -11.09 20.31 -20.78
N LEU A 406 -10.50 20.49 -19.60
CA LEU A 406 -10.50 21.76 -18.87
C LEU A 406 -9.18 22.53 -18.97
N ALA A 407 -8.26 22.13 -19.86
CA ALA A 407 -6.92 22.72 -19.94
C ALA A 407 -6.96 24.22 -20.19
N ASP A 408 -7.81 24.68 -21.08
CA ASP A 408 -7.91 26.08 -21.51
C ASP A 408 -9.01 26.86 -20.77
N VAL A 409 -9.71 26.21 -19.83
CA VAL A 409 -10.78 26.87 -19.03
C VAL A 409 -10.16 27.83 -18.03
N PRO A 410 -10.60 29.10 -17.96
CA PRO A 410 -10.05 30.10 -17.02
C PRO A 410 -10.11 29.66 -15.56
N ASP A 411 -11.28 29.21 -15.09
CA ASP A 411 -11.45 28.56 -13.76
C ASP A 411 -11.78 27.08 -13.93
N PRO A 412 -10.77 26.19 -14.01
CA PRO A 412 -11.01 24.78 -14.26
C PRO A 412 -11.68 24.06 -13.08
N HIS A 413 -11.79 24.69 -11.91
CA HIS A 413 -12.50 24.13 -10.77
C HIS A 413 -14.01 24.36 -10.82
N ARG A 414 -14.50 25.28 -11.64
CA ARG A 414 -15.91 25.68 -11.73
C ARG A 414 -16.37 25.85 -13.20
N PRO A 415 -16.22 24.84 -14.07
CA PRO A 415 -16.57 24.95 -15.50
C PRO A 415 -18.06 25.27 -15.72
N TRP A 416 -18.94 24.92 -14.76
CA TRP A 416 -20.37 25.24 -14.84
C TRP A 416 -20.68 26.74 -14.72
N ARG A 417 -19.71 27.60 -14.38
CA ARG A 417 -19.84 29.06 -14.36
C ARG A 417 -19.57 29.72 -15.71
N LEU A 418 -19.07 28.97 -16.67
CA LEU A 418 -18.90 29.47 -18.03
C LEU A 418 -20.25 29.79 -18.66
N PRO A 419 -20.32 30.81 -19.57
CA PRO A 419 -21.46 31.02 -20.38
C PRO A 419 -21.90 29.75 -21.14
N PRO A 420 -23.22 29.57 -21.40
CA PRO A 420 -23.70 28.33 -22.02
C PRO A 420 -23.07 28.02 -23.39
N ASP A 421 -22.77 29.04 -24.21
CA ASP A 421 -22.09 28.93 -25.50
C ASP A 421 -20.65 28.44 -25.38
N GLU A 422 -19.88 28.96 -24.44
CA GLU A 422 -18.51 28.49 -24.14
C GLU A 422 -18.51 27.07 -23.53
N ARG A 423 -19.46 26.78 -22.63
CA ARG A 423 -19.60 25.48 -21.99
C ARG A 423 -19.99 24.38 -22.96
N GLY A 424 -20.85 24.69 -23.97
CA GLY A 424 -21.29 23.72 -24.98
C GLY A 424 -20.18 23.17 -25.86
N GLY A 425 -19.03 23.85 -25.92
CA GLY A 425 -17.83 23.38 -26.63
C GLY A 425 -16.90 22.47 -25.86
N ILE A 426 -17.18 22.21 -24.55
CA ILE A 426 -16.32 21.42 -23.67
C ILE A 426 -16.97 20.05 -23.43
N ASP A 427 -16.29 18.98 -23.80
CA ASP A 427 -16.74 17.59 -23.53
C ASP A 427 -16.45 17.20 -22.06
N TYR A 428 -17.13 17.90 -21.13
CA TYR A 428 -17.02 17.63 -19.70
C TYR A 428 -18.44 17.59 -19.08
N PRO A 429 -18.75 16.55 -18.26
CA PRO A 429 -20.10 16.34 -17.75
C PRO A 429 -20.55 17.43 -16.75
N PRO A 430 -21.86 17.69 -16.63
CA PRO A 430 -22.39 18.51 -15.57
C PRO A 430 -22.19 17.82 -14.22
N PRO A 431 -22.18 18.58 -13.10
CA PRO A 431 -22.09 18.00 -11.76
C PRO A 431 -23.25 17.03 -11.45
N VAL A 432 -22.91 15.82 -10.94
CA VAL A 432 -23.91 14.80 -10.53
C VAL A 432 -24.75 15.20 -9.31
N ILE A 433 -24.28 16.17 -8.55
CA ILE A 433 -25.02 16.83 -7.45
C ILE A 433 -24.86 18.34 -7.55
N GLU A 434 -25.71 19.09 -6.90
CA GLU A 434 -25.50 20.54 -6.77
C GLU A 434 -24.13 20.80 -6.13
N PRO A 435 -23.25 21.60 -6.79
CA PRO A 435 -21.92 21.85 -6.26
C PRO A 435 -21.99 22.51 -4.87
N PRO A 436 -21.28 21.96 -3.87
CA PRO A 436 -21.34 22.48 -2.54
C PRO A 436 -20.86 23.94 -2.50
N ALA A 437 -21.58 24.80 -1.77
CA ALA A 437 -21.28 26.22 -1.70
C ALA A 437 -19.80 26.47 -1.33
N GLY A 438 -19.05 27.00 -2.26
CA GLY A 438 -17.68 27.46 -2.06
C GLY A 438 -17.69 28.87 -1.47
N ARG A 439 -17.69 29.02 -0.14
CA ARG A 439 -17.38 30.29 0.51
C ARG A 439 -15.90 30.42 0.78
#